data_6b4aee80815d5bf2c62cd1acc8decb80
#
_entry.id   6b4aee80815d5bf2c62cd1acc8decb80
#
_cell.length_a   1.000
_cell.length_b   1.000
_cell.length_c   1.000
_cell.angle_alpha   90.00
_cell.angle_beta   90.00
_cell.angle_gamma   90.00
#
_symmetry.space_group_name_H-M   'P 1'
#
loop_
_entity.id
_entity.type
_entity.pdbx_description
1 polymer ?
#
loop_
_entity_poly.entity_id
_entity_poly.type
_entity_poly.pdbx_seq_one_letter_code
_entity_poly.pdbx_strand_id
1 'polypeptide(L)'
;MTATVHQAFADTAARHGGQPILCILPETAQAYDIVAGELTYAAAADAIETLRAAYADAGYGHGHRAGLLLENRPAFFLHWFALNALGVSVVPINPDLRAAELEYLAGHSEIALAVALPGRHADLLAAAQRAGRELRVMKPDDAPPAAPFPAPLQGTALSELTECALLYTSGTTGRPKGCILPNRYFLHAGGWYARIGGLAALRPGQERMLTPLPLVHMNAMAYSAMAMVLTGGCLIPLDRFHPRSWWDSVRESRATVLHYLGVMPAILMKAEPTPQDLQPAIRFGFGAGVDRKLHAPFEARFGFPLLEAWAMTETGAGAVIIANHEPRHVGTSSFGSEEADVQVRIVTDAGEPAAIGEPGELLVRHAGEDPRYGFFAGYLKDKAATDEAWEGGWFHTGDIVRRESDGALRFVDRKKNVIRRSGENISAVEVESVLMQHPLVKAVAVAAVPDPVRGDEVLACVVPEAPPADADAMAEAARSIVQWSLSQLAYYKAPGYVAFVDSLPLTTTNKIQRGEMKALAPGLPGTARCVDTCHLKKRPAEGAHR
;
A
#
# COMPACT_ATOMS: atom_id res chain seq x y z
N MET A 1 27.36 -7.09 11.15
CA MET A 1 26.00 -6.50 11.16
C MET A 1 25.31 -6.89 9.87
N THR A 2 24.04 -7.30 9.94
CA THR A 2 23.23 -7.65 8.78
C THR A 2 23.04 -6.41 7.90
N ALA A 3 23.55 -6.44 6.67
CA ALA A 3 23.56 -5.26 5.80
C ALA A 3 22.43 -5.22 4.79
N THR A 4 21.84 -6.37 4.45
CA THR A 4 20.80 -6.49 3.43
C THR A 4 19.61 -7.33 3.92
N VAL A 5 18.46 -7.18 3.26
CA VAL A 5 17.28 -8.00 3.52
C VAL A 5 17.56 -9.48 3.26
N HIS A 6 18.29 -9.79 2.18
CA HIS A 6 18.73 -11.16 1.91
C HIS A 6 19.58 -11.72 3.05
N GLN A 7 20.55 -10.95 3.58
CA GLN A 7 21.38 -11.42 4.69
C GLN A 7 20.54 -11.72 5.93
N ALA A 8 19.56 -10.87 6.25
CA ALA A 8 18.63 -11.11 7.37
C ALA A 8 17.84 -12.41 7.20
N PHE A 9 17.36 -12.67 5.98
CA PHE A 9 16.71 -13.93 5.65
C PHE A 9 17.66 -15.13 5.79
N ALA A 10 18.88 -15.03 5.23
CA ALA A 10 19.87 -16.12 5.28
C ALA A 10 20.29 -16.46 6.73
N ASP A 11 20.50 -15.44 7.56
CA ASP A 11 20.80 -15.61 8.98
C ASP A 11 19.68 -16.33 9.73
N THR A 12 18.41 -16.06 9.36
CA THR A 12 17.26 -16.73 9.96
C THR A 12 17.06 -18.13 9.41
N ALA A 13 17.26 -18.35 8.11
CA ALA A 13 17.21 -19.67 7.50
C ALA A 13 18.25 -20.63 8.12
N ALA A 14 19.46 -20.14 8.42
CA ALA A 14 20.48 -20.93 9.11
C ALA A 14 20.06 -21.38 10.52
N ARG A 15 19.26 -20.56 11.23
CA ARG A 15 18.80 -20.86 12.61
C ARG A 15 17.48 -21.65 12.66
N HIS A 16 16.60 -21.44 11.68
CA HIS A 16 15.21 -21.92 11.68
C HIS A 16 14.88 -22.72 10.40
N GLY A 17 15.87 -23.35 9.74
CA GLY A 17 15.72 -23.99 8.43
C GLY A 17 14.52 -24.93 8.26
N GLY A 18 14.18 -25.69 9.30
CA GLY A 18 13.02 -26.61 9.27
C GLY A 18 11.67 -25.96 9.50
N GLN A 19 11.61 -24.67 9.87
CA GLN A 19 10.33 -23.96 10.09
C GLN A 19 9.78 -23.39 8.79
N PRO A 20 8.44 -23.23 8.67
CA PRO A 20 7.85 -22.58 7.50
C PRO A 20 8.07 -21.07 7.54
N ILE A 21 8.56 -20.50 6.42
CA ILE A 21 8.54 -19.06 6.16
C ILE A 21 7.22 -18.64 5.54
N LEU A 22 6.67 -19.45 4.63
CA LEU A 22 5.39 -19.19 3.96
C LEU A 22 4.44 -20.37 4.15
N CYS A 23 3.15 -20.07 4.27
CA CYS A 23 2.07 -21.04 4.23
C CYS A 23 1.02 -20.58 3.22
N ILE A 24 0.79 -21.36 2.18
CA ILE A 24 -0.16 -21.07 1.11
C ILE A 24 -1.40 -21.94 1.33
N LEU A 25 -2.52 -21.29 1.62
CA LEU A 25 -3.79 -21.96 1.85
C LEU A 25 -4.40 -22.49 0.54
N PRO A 26 -5.24 -23.54 0.59
CA PRO A 26 -5.85 -24.13 -0.60
C PRO A 26 -6.65 -23.12 -1.45
N GLU A 27 -7.41 -22.21 -0.84
CA GLU A 27 -8.17 -21.18 -1.56
C GLU A 27 -7.23 -20.23 -2.33
N THR A 28 -6.16 -19.76 -1.70
CA THR A 28 -5.13 -18.94 -2.36
C THR A 28 -4.39 -19.72 -3.45
N ALA A 29 -4.07 -20.99 -3.18
CA ALA A 29 -3.40 -21.85 -4.15
C ALA A 29 -4.26 -22.07 -5.39
N GLN A 30 -5.57 -22.29 -5.21
CA GLN A 30 -6.52 -22.41 -6.31
C GLN A 30 -6.64 -21.08 -7.10
N ALA A 31 -6.74 -19.93 -6.41
CA ALA A 31 -6.81 -18.62 -7.07
C ALA A 31 -5.56 -18.33 -7.91
N TYR A 32 -4.43 -18.82 -7.47
CA TYR A 32 -3.14 -18.57 -8.13
C TYR A 32 -2.68 -19.68 -9.09
N ASP A 33 -3.38 -20.79 -9.17
CA ASP A 33 -2.98 -21.99 -9.91
C ASP A 33 -1.56 -22.48 -9.52
N ILE A 34 -1.35 -22.62 -8.18
CA ILE A 34 -0.11 -23.10 -7.58
C ILE A 34 -0.40 -24.18 -6.54
N VAL A 35 0.67 -24.79 -6.00
CA VAL A 35 0.54 -25.83 -4.97
C VAL A 35 0.32 -25.19 -3.59
N ALA A 36 -0.68 -25.67 -2.85
CA ALA A 36 -0.88 -25.34 -1.45
C ALA A 36 0.16 -26.03 -0.56
N GLY A 37 0.43 -25.44 0.61
CA GLY A 37 1.32 -26.03 1.60
C GLY A 37 2.30 -25.04 2.21
N GLU A 38 3.24 -25.57 2.97
CA GLU A 38 4.25 -24.79 3.66
C GLU A 38 5.59 -24.85 2.93
N LEU A 39 6.23 -23.69 2.74
CA LEU A 39 7.60 -23.56 2.26
C LEU A 39 8.50 -23.30 3.47
N THR A 40 9.46 -24.19 3.73
CA THR A 40 10.40 -24.02 4.84
C THR A 40 11.46 -22.97 4.52
N TYR A 41 12.09 -22.41 5.57
CA TYR A 41 13.23 -21.48 5.40
C TYR A 41 14.38 -22.13 4.62
N ALA A 42 14.70 -23.42 4.85
CA ALA A 42 15.76 -24.13 4.13
C ALA A 42 15.42 -24.26 2.63
N ALA A 43 14.20 -24.75 2.31
CA ALA A 43 13.78 -24.90 0.92
C ALA A 43 13.71 -23.55 0.18
N ALA A 44 13.29 -22.48 0.88
CA ALA A 44 13.31 -21.13 0.34
C ALA A 44 14.76 -20.64 0.10
N ALA A 45 15.70 -20.93 1.00
CA ALA A 45 17.11 -20.56 0.84
C ALA A 45 17.74 -21.23 -0.38
N ASP A 46 17.48 -22.52 -0.61
CA ASP A 46 17.97 -23.24 -1.79
C ASP A 46 17.40 -22.65 -3.09
N ALA A 47 16.12 -22.33 -3.10
CA ALA A 47 15.47 -21.71 -4.27
C ALA A 47 16.01 -20.30 -4.54
N ILE A 48 16.21 -19.49 -3.48
CA ILE A 48 16.75 -18.14 -3.58
C ILE A 48 18.19 -18.18 -4.09
N GLU A 49 19.04 -19.09 -3.61
CA GLU A 49 20.41 -19.22 -4.08
C GLU A 49 20.48 -19.65 -5.55
N THR A 50 19.60 -20.56 -5.98
CA THR A 50 19.47 -20.95 -7.40
C THR A 50 19.11 -19.76 -8.27
N LEU A 51 18.11 -18.97 -7.87
CA LEU A 51 17.71 -17.75 -8.58
C LEU A 51 18.81 -16.69 -8.57
N ARG A 52 19.49 -16.49 -7.42
CA ARG A 52 20.61 -15.55 -7.30
C ARG A 52 21.72 -15.87 -8.28
N ALA A 53 22.13 -17.15 -8.36
CA ALA A 53 23.16 -17.59 -9.29
C ALA A 53 22.72 -17.34 -10.75
N ALA A 54 21.50 -17.71 -11.12
CA ALA A 54 20.96 -17.50 -12.45
C ALA A 54 20.91 -16.01 -12.83
N TYR A 55 20.50 -15.13 -11.92
CA TYR A 55 20.52 -13.68 -12.14
C TYR A 55 21.92 -13.12 -12.29
N ALA A 56 22.89 -13.58 -11.49
CA ALA A 56 24.27 -13.16 -11.60
C ALA A 56 24.87 -13.58 -12.95
N ASP A 57 24.65 -14.82 -13.37
CA ASP A 57 25.10 -15.35 -14.67
C ASP A 57 24.47 -14.60 -15.86
N ALA A 58 23.23 -14.13 -15.70
CA ALA A 58 22.56 -13.28 -16.70
C ALA A 58 23.04 -11.82 -16.70
N GLY A 59 23.94 -11.43 -15.76
CA GLY A 59 24.53 -10.09 -15.68
C GLY A 59 23.75 -9.06 -14.86
N TYR A 60 22.73 -9.48 -14.10
CA TYR A 60 22.04 -8.57 -13.17
C TYR A 60 22.87 -8.32 -11.91
N GLY A 61 22.84 -7.09 -11.42
CA GLY A 61 23.63 -6.69 -10.26
C GLY A 61 23.30 -5.30 -9.74
N HIS A 62 24.15 -4.80 -8.84
CA HIS A 62 23.93 -3.57 -8.10
C HIS A 62 23.58 -2.37 -8.99
N GLY A 63 22.48 -1.73 -8.68
CA GLY A 63 21.94 -0.57 -9.40
C GLY A 63 20.94 -0.87 -10.50
N HIS A 64 20.73 -2.15 -10.86
CA HIS A 64 19.56 -2.53 -11.66
C HIS A 64 18.29 -2.45 -10.84
N ARG A 65 17.16 -2.27 -11.53
CA ARG A 65 15.80 -2.42 -10.96
C ARG A 65 15.04 -3.49 -11.70
N ALA A 66 14.28 -4.31 -10.94
CA ALA A 66 13.45 -5.37 -11.48
C ALA A 66 11.99 -5.19 -11.05
N GLY A 67 11.06 -5.11 -11.99
CA GLY A 67 9.64 -5.11 -11.73
C GLY A 67 9.14 -6.48 -11.28
N LEU A 68 8.35 -6.55 -10.21
CA LEU A 68 7.69 -7.77 -9.75
C LEU A 68 6.17 -7.61 -9.89
N LEU A 69 5.59 -8.20 -10.93
CA LEU A 69 4.14 -8.27 -11.14
C LEU A 69 3.65 -9.68 -10.81
N LEU A 70 3.73 -10.03 -9.52
CA LEU A 70 3.56 -11.38 -8.99
C LEU A 70 2.49 -11.48 -7.90
N GLU A 71 1.83 -10.37 -7.56
CA GLU A 71 0.85 -10.32 -6.48
C GLU A 71 1.46 -10.82 -5.14
N ASN A 72 0.69 -11.59 -4.34
CA ASN A 72 1.15 -12.17 -3.07
C ASN A 72 1.69 -13.60 -3.22
N ARG A 73 2.15 -14.00 -4.40
CA ARG A 73 2.66 -15.35 -4.68
C ARG A 73 3.99 -15.61 -3.96
N PRO A 74 4.31 -16.86 -3.60
CA PRO A 74 5.62 -17.23 -3.05
C PRO A 74 6.78 -16.77 -3.92
N ALA A 75 6.63 -16.83 -5.25
CA ALA A 75 7.64 -16.37 -6.20
C ALA A 75 8.07 -14.91 -5.97
N PHE A 76 7.18 -14.02 -5.49
CA PHE A 76 7.53 -12.65 -5.15
C PHE A 76 8.68 -12.60 -4.13
N PHE A 77 8.59 -13.37 -3.06
CA PHE A 77 9.59 -13.40 -1.99
C PHE A 77 10.92 -14.00 -2.47
N LEU A 78 10.84 -15.10 -3.24
CA LEU A 78 12.03 -15.77 -3.76
C LEU A 78 12.81 -14.86 -4.71
N HIS A 79 12.14 -14.19 -5.64
CA HIS A 79 12.76 -13.21 -6.54
C HIS A 79 13.25 -11.97 -5.80
N TRP A 80 12.47 -11.42 -4.85
CA TRP A 80 12.88 -10.26 -4.08
C TRP A 80 14.21 -10.54 -3.35
N PHE A 81 14.30 -11.64 -2.60
CA PHE A 81 15.50 -11.96 -1.83
C PHE A 81 16.70 -12.31 -2.72
N ALA A 82 16.49 -13.04 -3.82
CA ALA A 82 17.54 -13.35 -4.78
C ALA A 82 18.11 -12.08 -5.45
N LEU A 83 17.25 -11.18 -5.89
CA LEU A 83 17.62 -9.90 -6.50
C LEU A 83 18.30 -8.97 -5.49
N ASN A 84 17.78 -8.90 -4.25
CA ASN A 84 18.38 -8.10 -3.18
C ASN A 84 19.81 -8.58 -2.81
N ALA A 85 20.09 -9.88 -2.88
CA ALA A 85 21.42 -10.45 -2.69
C ALA A 85 22.46 -9.90 -3.67
N LEU A 86 22.02 -9.46 -4.85
CA LEU A 86 22.85 -8.88 -5.91
C LEU A 86 22.81 -7.34 -5.93
N GLY A 87 22.07 -6.71 -5.00
CA GLY A 87 21.88 -5.26 -4.98
C GLY A 87 20.94 -4.75 -6.08
N VAL A 88 20.10 -5.63 -6.64
CA VAL A 88 19.03 -5.24 -7.56
C VAL A 88 17.82 -4.81 -6.73
N SER A 89 17.34 -3.60 -6.99
CA SER A 89 16.14 -3.07 -6.35
C SER A 89 14.88 -3.64 -7.01
N VAL A 90 13.90 -4.04 -6.21
CA VAL A 90 12.62 -4.51 -6.75
C VAL A 90 11.60 -3.38 -6.83
N VAL A 91 10.79 -3.40 -7.87
CA VAL A 91 9.67 -2.49 -8.10
C VAL A 91 8.39 -3.32 -8.09
N PRO A 92 7.70 -3.45 -6.96
CA PRO A 92 6.41 -4.13 -6.90
C PRO A 92 5.39 -3.44 -7.80
N ILE A 93 4.77 -4.18 -8.71
CA ILE A 93 3.83 -3.66 -9.69
C ILE A 93 2.43 -4.12 -9.32
N ASN A 94 1.52 -3.16 -9.09
CA ASN A 94 0.12 -3.48 -8.81
C ASN A 94 -0.51 -4.13 -10.07
N PRO A 95 -1.13 -5.32 -9.94
CA PRO A 95 -1.69 -6.06 -11.06
C PRO A 95 -2.85 -5.32 -11.75
N ASP A 96 -3.50 -4.39 -11.07
CA ASP A 96 -4.62 -3.63 -11.60
C ASP A 96 -4.20 -2.44 -12.50
N LEU A 97 -2.90 -2.09 -12.57
CA LEU A 97 -2.40 -0.99 -13.39
C LEU A 97 -2.69 -1.22 -14.88
N ARG A 98 -3.11 -0.14 -15.55
CA ARG A 98 -3.45 -0.10 -16.97
C ARG A 98 -2.28 0.39 -17.82
N ALA A 99 -2.45 0.37 -19.13
CA ALA A 99 -1.41 0.65 -20.11
C ALA A 99 -0.66 1.98 -19.85
N ALA A 100 -1.37 3.08 -19.59
CA ALA A 100 -0.76 4.38 -19.34
C ALA A 100 -0.01 4.44 -18.00
N GLU A 101 -0.53 3.76 -16.97
CA GLU A 101 0.12 3.67 -15.67
C GLU A 101 1.38 2.81 -15.72
N LEU A 102 1.33 1.69 -16.45
CA LEU A 102 2.50 0.82 -16.68
C LEU A 102 3.58 1.54 -17.50
N GLU A 103 3.18 2.31 -18.52
CA GLU A 103 4.10 3.13 -19.32
C GLU A 103 4.84 4.14 -18.45
N TYR A 104 4.10 4.87 -17.60
CA TYR A 104 4.70 5.79 -16.65
C TYR A 104 5.65 5.07 -15.70
N LEU A 105 5.22 3.96 -15.09
CA LEU A 105 6.03 3.18 -14.16
C LEU A 105 7.31 2.69 -14.84
N ALA A 106 7.23 2.06 -16.01
CA ALA A 106 8.39 1.54 -16.74
C ALA A 106 9.38 2.65 -17.11
N GLY A 107 8.88 3.80 -17.60
CA GLY A 107 9.69 4.94 -17.97
C GLY A 107 10.35 5.63 -16.78
N HIS A 108 9.61 5.77 -15.67
CA HIS A 108 10.08 6.48 -14.49
C HIS A 108 11.03 5.64 -13.63
N SER A 109 10.68 4.36 -13.37
CA SER A 109 11.48 3.45 -12.54
C SER A 109 12.74 2.92 -13.22
N GLU A 110 12.78 2.92 -14.56
CA GLU A 110 13.90 2.41 -15.35
C GLU A 110 14.20 0.92 -15.06
N ILE A 111 13.16 0.12 -14.88
CA ILE A 111 13.30 -1.32 -14.70
C ILE A 111 13.98 -1.96 -15.92
N ALA A 112 15.02 -2.78 -15.67
CA ALA A 112 15.74 -3.54 -16.69
C ALA A 112 15.10 -4.90 -16.98
N LEU A 113 14.38 -5.43 -15.97
CA LEU A 113 13.70 -6.72 -15.99
C LEU A 113 12.31 -6.58 -15.41
N ALA A 114 11.35 -7.37 -15.87
CA ALA A 114 10.10 -7.62 -15.16
C ALA A 114 9.85 -9.12 -15.04
N VAL A 115 9.56 -9.57 -13.83
CA VAL A 115 9.08 -10.93 -13.57
C VAL A 115 7.57 -10.86 -13.45
N ALA A 116 6.86 -11.54 -14.34
CA ALA A 116 5.42 -11.44 -14.45
C ALA A 116 4.80 -12.75 -14.97
N LEU A 117 3.50 -12.92 -14.73
CA LEU A 117 2.74 -14.01 -15.35
C LEU A 117 2.56 -13.77 -16.85
N PRO A 118 2.43 -14.83 -17.67
CA PRO A 118 2.39 -14.72 -19.13
C PRO A 118 1.35 -13.74 -19.67
N GLY A 119 0.16 -13.68 -19.04
CA GLY A 119 -0.93 -12.78 -19.44
C GLY A 119 -0.62 -11.29 -19.38
N ARG A 120 0.48 -10.88 -18.70
CA ARG A 120 0.89 -9.48 -18.56
C ARG A 120 2.17 -9.12 -19.33
N HIS A 121 2.81 -10.10 -20.01
CA HIS A 121 4.06 -9.85 -20.73
C HIS A 121 3.90 -8.83 -21.85
N ALA A 122 2.85 -8.99 -22.67
CA ALA A 122 2.58 -8.07 -23.78
C ALA A 122 2.34 -6.64 -23.29
N ASP A 123 1.60 -6.46 -22.18
CA ASP A 123 1.32 -5.15 -21.58
C ASP A 123 2.61 -4.45 -21.13
N LEU A 124 3.50 -5.20 -20.45
CA LEU A 124 4.77 -4.69 -19.94
C LEU A 124 5.72 -4.31 -21.07
N LEU A 125 5.84 -5.15 -22.11
CA LEU A 125 6.67 -4.88 -23.27
C LEU A 125 6.15 -3.66 -24.06
N ALA A 126 4.84 -3.57 -24.27
CA ALA A 126 4.23 -2.43 -24.94
C ALA A 126 4.40 -1.13 -24.13
N ALA A 127 4.27 -1.19 -22.81
CA ALA A 127 4.49 -0.06 -21.91
C ALA A 127 5.96 0.43 -21.98
N ALA A 128 6.92 -0.49 -21.90
CA ALA A 128 8.34 -0.16 -22.01
C ALA A 128 8.69 0.45 -23.38
N GLN A 129 8.15 -0.12 -24.47
CA GLN A 129 8.34 0.39 -25.82
C GLN A 129 7.83 1.85 -25.95
N ARG A 130 6.61 2.13 -25.46
CA ARG A 130 6.07 3.51 -25.48
C ARG A 130 6.89 4.47 -24.62
N ALA A 131 7.43 3.98 -23.51
CA ALA A 131 8.32 4.74 -22.62
C ALA A 131 9.76 4.90 -23.20
N GLY A 132 10.07 4.30 -24.35
CA GLY A 132 11.41 4.32 -24.94
C GLY A 132 12.45 3.56 -24.11
N ARG A 133 12.04 2.48 -23.42
CA ARG A 133 12.89 1.67 -22.54
C ARG A 133 13.12 0.27 -23.08
N GLU A 134 14.33 -0.25 -22.90
CA GLU A 134 14.63 -1.65 -23.11
C GLU A 134 14.28 -2.43 -21.83
N LEU A 135 13.31 -3.33 -21.92
CA LEU A 135 12.81 -4.17 -20.83
C LEU A 135 12.87 -5.63 -21.21
N ARG A 136 13.48 -6.44 -20.38
CA ARG A 136 13.37 -7.90 -20.42
C ARG A 136 12.17 -8.34 -19.61
N VAL A 137 11.41 -9.32 -20.08
CA VAL A 137 10.27 -9.89 -19.34
C VAL A 137 10.42 -11.40 -19.27
N MET A 138 10.20 -11.99 -18.10
CA MET A 138 10.29 -13.43 -17.87
C MET A 138 9.13 -13.92 -16.99
N LYS A 139 8.82 -15.22 -17.05
CA LYS A 139 7.96 -15.89 -16.07
C LYS A 139 8.76 -16.17 -14.79
N PRO A 140 8.07 -16.41 -13.66
CA PRO A 140 8.76 -16.70 -12.39
C PRO A 140 9.70 -17.91 -12.43
N ASP A 141 9.35 -18.93 -13.22
CA ASP A 141 10.10 -20.18 -13.30
C ASP A 141 11.06 -20.26 -14.49
N ASP A 142 11.13 -19.23 -15.33
CA ASP A 142 12.05 -19.19 -16.46
C ASP A 142 13.47 -18.80 -16.02
N ALA A 143 14.46 -19.21 -16.80
CA ALA A 143 15.81 -18.69 -16.65
C ALA A 143 15.86 -17.20 -17.02
N PRO A 144 16.55 -16.35 -16.23
CA PRO A 144 16.64 -14.93 -16.53
C PRO A 144 17.30 -14.67 -17.89
N PRO A 145 16.69 -13.84 -18.74
CA PRO A 145 17.34 -13.39 -19.97
C PRO A 145 18.54 -12.49 -19.65
N ALA A 146 19.52 -12.40 -20.55
CA ALA A 146 20.67 -11.53 -20.37
C ALA A 146 20.25 -10.09 -20.05
N ALA A 147 20.92 -9.46 -19.08
CA ALA A 147 20.67 -8.08 -18.70
C ALA A 147 20.86 -7.16 -19.94
N PRO A 148 19.98 -6.15 -20.14
CA PRO A 148 20.04 -5.30 -21.33
C PRO A 148 21.24 -4.35 -21.32
N PHE A 149 21.83 -4.10 -20.16
CA PHE A 149 23.02 -3.25 -19.97
C PHE A 149 23.79 -3.71 -18.72
N PRO A 150 25.08 -3.35 -18.59
CA PRO A 150 25.88 -3.69 -17.40
C PRO A 150 25.31 -3.09 -16.12
N ALA A 151 25.53 -3.76 -14.97
CA ALA A 151 25.10 -3.26 -13.68
C ALA A 151 25.69 -1.87 -13.38
N PRO A 152 24.89 -0.84 -13.12
CA PRO A 152 25.35 0.56 -13.00
C PRO A 152 26.36 0.80 -11.88
N LEU A 153 26.30 0.02 -10.80
CA LEU A 153 27.15 0.13 -9.62
C LEU A 153 28.02 -1.11 -9.41
N GLN A 154 28.43 -1.76 -10.53
CA GLN A 154 29.28 -2.96 -10.48
C GLN A 154 30.56 -2.73 -9.67
N GLY A 155 30.88 -3.66 -8.76
CA GLY A 155 32.06 -3.56 -7.89
C GLY A 155 31.86 -2.72 -6.62
N THR A 156 30.75 -2.02 -6.49
CA THR A 156 30.41 -1.31 -5.25
C THR A 156 29.83 -2.27 -4.22
N ALA A 157 30.34 -2.27 -3.00
CA ALA A 157 29.85 -3.12 -1.91
C ALA A 157 28.41 -2.79 -1.54
N LEU A 158 27.61 -3.83 -1.26
CA LEU A 158 26.26 -3.66 -0.75
C LEU A 158 26.29 -3.21 0.71
N SER A 159 25.33 -2.40 1.09
CA SER A 159 25.18 -1.87 2.44
C SER A 159 23.70 -1.76 2.84
N GLU A 160 23.46 -1.38 4.07
CA GLU A 160 22.12 -1.06 4.53
C GLU A 160 21.50 0.14 3.80
N LEU A 161 22.31 0.99 3.15
CA LEU A 161 21.85 2.13 2.35
C LEU A 161 21.62 1.77 0.87
N THR A 162 22.01 0.57 0.44
CA THR A 162 21.69 0.11 -0.92
C THR A 162 20.19 0.03 -1.11
N GLU A 163 19.69 0.57 -2.25
CA GLU A 163 18.28 0.54 -2.61
C GLU A 163 17.78 -0.92 -2.67
N CYS A 164 16.76 -1.23 -1.88
CA CYS A 164 16.15 -2.55 -1.80
C CYS A 164 14.87 -2.63 -2.61
N ALA A 165 14.07 -1.57 -2.55
CA ALA A 165 12.83 -1.49 -3.31
C ALA A 165 12.49 -0.04 -3.70
N LEU A 166 11.68 0.09 -4.75
CA LEU A 166 11.06 1.33 -5.17
C LEU A 166 9.54 1.15 -5.12
N LEU A 167 8.88 1.73 -4.13
CA LEU A 167 7.42 1.67 -3.98
C LEU A 167 6.77 2.96 -4.46
N TYR A 168 5.71 2.82 -5.25
CA TYR A 168 4.97 3.97 -5.77
C TYR A 168 3.82 4.34 -4.85
N THR A 169 3.75 5.62 -4.47
CA THR A 169 2.63 6.20 -3.72
C THR A 169 1.84 7.14 -4.61
N SER A 170 0.54 7.27 -4.34
CA SER A 170 -0.31 8.24 -5.05
C SER A 170 0.13 9.66 -4.69
N GLY A 171 0.82 10.30 -5.62
CA GLY A 171 1.28 11.68 -5.46
C GLY A 171 0.12 12.68 -5.41
N THR A 172 0.29 13.75 -4.64
CA THR A 172 -0.67 14.88 -4.58
C THR A 172 -0.61 15.78 -5.81
N THR A 173 0.38 15.58 -6.67
CA THR A 173 0.66 16.40 -7.88
C THR A 173 0.17 15.72 -9.17
N GLY A 174 -0.58 14.62 -9.10
CA GLY A 174 -1.23 13.97 -10.24
C GLY A 174 -0.50 12.76 -10.81
N ARG A 175 0.78 12.56 -10.52
CA ARG A 175 1.52 11.34 -10.89
C ARG A 175 2.04 10.63 -9.66
N PRO A 176 2.04 9.27 -9.62
CA PRO A 176 2.61 8.51 -8.52
C PRO A 176 4.09 8.84 -8.32
N LYS A 177 4.52 8.99 -7.05
CA LYS A 177 5.92 9.20 -6.68
C LYS A 177 6.56 7.89 -6.29
N GLY A 178 7.77 7.62 -6.78
CA GLY A 178 8.55 6.45 -6.41
C GLY A 178 9.37 6.72 -5.14
N CYS A 179 9.04 6.07 -4.05
CA CYS A 179 9.79 6.13 -2.79
C CYS A 179 10.98 5.17 -2.85
N ILE A 180 12.20 5.69 -2.77
CA ILE A 180 13.42 4.89 -2.71
C ILE A 180 13.57 4.34 -1.30
N LEU A 181 13.49 3.02 -1.15
CA LEU A 181 13.54 2.32 0.12
C LEU A 181 14.83 1.49 0.21
N PRO A 182 15.81 1.90 1.04
CA PRO A 182 17.05 1.15 1.24
C PRO A 182 16.83 -0.12 2.09
N ASN A 183 17.81 -1.00 2.15
CA ASN A 183 17.77 -2.17 3.04
C ASN A 183 17.50 -1.79 4.49
N ARG A 184 18.08 -0.69 4.98
CA ARG A 184 17.85 -0.15 6.34
C ARG A 184 16.37 0.03 6.64
N TYR A 185 15.59 0.52 5.68
CA TYR A 185 14.14 0.72 5.83
C TYR A 185 13.43 -0.57 6.22
N PHE A 186 13.69 -1.66 5.52
CA PHE A 186 13.08 -2.97 5.76
C PHE A 186 13.61 -3.63 7.03
N LEU A 187 14.92 -3.59 7.24
CA LEU A 187 15.56 -4.16 8.43
C LEU A 187 15.09 -3.44 9.70
N HIS A 188 14.95 -2.12 9.63
CA HIS A 188 14.46 -1.34 10.75
C HIS A 188 12.98 -1.62 11.03
N ALA A 189 12.13 -1.72 10.00
CA ALA A 189 10.71 -2.02 10.16
C ALA A 189 10.47 -3.40 10.79
N GLY A 190 11.11 -4.44 10.28
CA GLY A 190 11.02 -5.77 10.87
C GLY A 190 11.62 -5.84 12.29
N GLY A 191 12.76 -5.16 12.50
CA GLY A 191 13.41 -5.08 13.80
C GLY A 191 12.59 -4.30 14.84
N TRP A 192 11.97 -3.22 14.45
CA TRP A 192 11.01 -2.48 15.27
C TRP A 192 9.86 -3.40 15.70
N TYR A 193 9.21 -4.08 14.76
CA TYR A 193 8.09 -4.95 15.06
C TYR A 193 8.48 -6.14 15.95
N ALA A 194 9.66 -6.70 15.74
CA ALA A 194 10.19 -7.78 16.60
C ALA A 194 10.45 -7.34 18.06
N ARG A 195 10.67 -6.05 18.31
CA ARG A 195 11.04 -5.51 19.64
C ARG A 195 9.97 -4.67 20.32
N ILE A 196 8.90 -4.28 19.62
CA ILE A 196 7.90 -3.33 20.15
C ILE A 196 7.25 -3.79 21.47
N GLY A 197 7.13 -5.09 21.71
CA GLY A 197 6.54 -5.60 22.95
C GLY A 197 5.05 -5.26 23.12
N GLY A 198 4.60 -5.07 24.35
CA GLY A 198 3.22 -4.71 24.66
C GLY A 198 2.20 -5.71 24.12
N LEU A 199 1.06 -5.21 23.66
CA LEU A 199 -0.01 -6.01 23.05
C LEU A 199 0.41 -6.61 21.69
N ALA A 200 1.31 -5.93 20.97
CA ALA A 200 1.86 -6.36 19.68
C ALA A 200 3.09 -7.27 19.81
N ALA A 201 3.45 -7.74 21.02
CA ALA A 201 4.62 -8.57 21.23
C ALA A 201 4.62 -9.82 20.37
N LEU A 202 5.66 -10.02 19.56
CA LEU A 202 5.87 -11.24 18.77
C LEU A 202 6.68 -12.27 19.57
N ARG A 203 6.34 -13.55 19.41
CA ARG A 203 7.06 -14.69 20.01
C ARG A 203 7.97 -15.31 18.96
N PRO A 204 9.30 -15.18 19.08
CA PRO A 204 10.23 -15.72 18.08
C PRO A 204 10.00 -17.20 17.79
N GLY A 205 9.96 -17.55 16.49
CA GLY A 205 9.75 -18.91 16.02
C GLY A 205 8.34 -19.48 16.19
N GLN A 206 7.38 -18.69 16.70
CA GLN A 206 6.05 -19.22 17.03
C GLN A 206 4.91 -18.49 16.28
N GLU A 207 5.15 -17.29 15.75
CA GLU A 207 4.07 -16.53 15.16
C GLU A 207 3.74 -17.00 13.74
N ARG A 208 2.46 -16.99 13.47
CA ARG A 208 1.88 -17.25 12.16
C ARG A 208 1.01 -16.05 11.78
N MET A 209 1.50 -15.25 10.85
CA MET A 209 0.89 -13.97 10.50
C MET A 209 0.10 -14.09 9.21
N LEU A 210 -1.22 -13.95 9.30
CA LEU A 210 -2.11 -13.95 8.14
C LEU A 210 -2.35 -12.52 7.65
N THR A 211 -2.15 -12.30 6.36
CA THR A 211 -2.35 -11.02 5.70
C THR A 211 -2.95 -11.15 4.30
N PRO A 212 -4.04 -10.44 3.98
CA PRO A 212 -4.55 -10.30 2.63
C PRO A 212 -4.01 -9.04 1.94
N LEU A 213 -3.12 -8.28 2.62
CA LEU A 213 -2.62 -7.01 2.13
C LEU A 213 -1.64 -7.20 0.98
N PRO A 214 -1.74 -6.38 -0.10
CA PRO A 214 -0.88 -6.54 -1.26
C PRO A 214 0.59 -6.19 -0.97
N LEU A 215 1.52 -6.98 -1.51
CA LEU A 215 2.97 -6.77 -1.43
C LEU A 215 3.45 -5.51 -2.18
N VAL A 216 2.59 -4.84 -2.91
CA VAL A 216 2.87 -3.53 -3.52
C VAL A 216 2.83 -2.39 -2.49
N HIS A 217 2.40 -2.67 -1.25
CA HIS A 217 2.33 -1.71 -0.15
C HIS A 217 3.30 -2.06 0.96
N MET A 218 3.82 -1.02 1.61
CA MET A 218 4.83 -1.14 2.65
C MET A 218 4.40 -2.00 3.84
N ASN A 219 3.11 -2.03 4.20
CA ASN A 219 2.62 -2.82 5.33
C ASN A 219 2.93 -4.32 5.13
N ALA A 220 2.54 -4.89 3.99
CA ALA A 220 2.78 -6.31 3.71
C ALA A 220 4.27 -6.62 3.54
N MET A 221 5.02 -5.73 2.86
CA MET A 221 6.41 -5.99 2.51
C MET A 221 7.37 -5.65 3.67
N ALA A 222 7.22 -4.49 4.32
CA ALA A 222 8.16 -4.03 5.34
C ALA A 222 7.78 -4.47 6.76
N TYR A 223 6.49 -4.49 7.12
CA TYR A 223 6.08 -4.98 8.44
C TYR A 223 5.80 -6.47 8.43
N SER A 224 4.81 -6.95 7.64
CA SER A 224 4.41 -8.36 7.71
C SER A 224 5.56 -9.31 7.36
N ALA A 225 6.15 -9.15 6.17
CA ALA A 225 7.20 -10.05 5.70
C ALA A 225 8.46 -9.97 6.57
N MET A 226 8.94 -8.75 6.86
CA MET A 226 10.19 -8.59 7.60
C MET A 226 10.07 -8.96 9.07
N ALA A 227 8.91 -8.76 9.70
CA ALA A 227 8.68 -9.26 11.06
C ALA A 227 8.80 -10.78 11.11
N MET A 228 8.20 -11.51 10.17
CA MET A 228 8.30 -12.97 10.12
C MET A 228 9.72 -13.42 9.79
N VAL A 229 10.39 -12.77 8.83
CA VAL A 229 11.80 -13.05 8.53
C VAL A 229 12.69 -12.89 9.77
N LEU A 230 12.58 -11.77 10.51
CA LEU A 230 13.49 -11.50 11.63
C LEU A 230 13.17 -12.31 12.89
N THR A 231 11.93 -12.77 13.05
CA THR A 231 11.51 -13.58 14.20
C THR A 231 11.49 -15.08 13.94
N GLY A 232 11.76 -15.54 12.72
CA GLY A 232 11.63 -16.96 12.36
C GLY A 232 10.18 -17.44 12.32
N GLY A 233 9.23 -16.54 12.10
CA GLY A 233 7.81 -16.84 12.00
C GLY A 233 7.38 -17.26 10.59
N CYS A 234 6.09 -17.57 10.44
CA CYS A 234 5.46 -17.98 9.18
C CYS A 234 4.51 -16.89 8.68
N LEU A 235 4.70 -16.41 7.45
CA LEU A 235 3.76 -15.53 6.77
C LEU A 235 2.73 -16.36 5.99
N ILE A 236 1.46 -15.98 6.09
CA ILE A 236 0.35 -16.57 5.35
C ILE A 236 -0.24 -15.48 4.45
N PRO A 237 0.34 -15.28 3.25
CA PRO A 237 -0.17 -14.28 2.32
C PRO A 237 -1.38 -14.84 1.58
N LEU A 238 -2.51 -14.15 1.65
CA LEU A 238 -3.68 -14.47 0.83
C LEU A 238 -3.61 -13.72 -0.50
N ASP A 239 -4.27 -14.25 -1.54
CA ASP A 239 -4.43 -13.54 -2.82
C ASP A 239 -5.18 -12.21 -2.63
N ARG A 240 -6.17 -12.22 -1.74
CA ARG A 240 -6.97 -11.05 -1.34
C ARG A 240 -7.79 -11.36 -0.08
N PHE A 241 -8.53 -10.38 0.38
CA PHE A 241 -9.50 -10.57 1.46
C PHE A 241 -10.76 -11.28 0.93
N HIS A 242 -11.08 -12.45 1.50
CA HIS A 242 -12.28 -13.25 1.23
C HIS A 242 -13.20 -13.23 2.46
N PRO A 243 -14.22 -12.36 2.51
CA PRO A 243 -15.04 -12.22 3.73
C PRO A 243 -15.77 -13.47 4.18
N ARG A 244 -16.16 -14.32 3.22
CA ARG A 244 -16.97 -15.53 3.51
C ARG A 244 -16.16 -16.67 4.11
N SER A 245 -14.91 -16.82 3.66
CA SER A 245 -13.97 -17.87 4.10
C SER A 245 -12.90 -17.35 5.07
N TRP A 246 -12.98 -16.07 5.46
CA TRP A 246 -11.95 -15.42 6.29
C TRP A 246 -11.62 -16.20 7.56
N TRP A 247 -12.66 -16.57 8.34
CA TRP A 247 -12.45 -17.28 9.60
C TRP A 247 -12.03 -18.72 9.41
N ASP A 248 -12.38 -19.36 8.29
CA ASP A 248 -11.85 -20.67 7.92
C ASP A 248 -10.36 -20.57 7.60
N SER A 249 -9.95 -19.57 6.80
CA SER A 249 -8.54 -19.26 6.52
C SER A 249 -7.75 -19.00 7.80
N VAL A 250 -8.29 -18.24 8.75
CA VAL A 250 -7.67 -17.99 10.07
C VAL A 250 -7.44 -19.29 10.82
N ARG A 251 -8.44 -20.17 10.90
CA ARG A 251 -8.34 -21.45 11.61
C ARG A 251 -7.41 -22.44 10.91
N GLU A 252 -7.57 -22.61 9.59
CA GLU A 252 -6.77 -23.52 8.78
C GLU A 252 -5.28 -23.16 8.82
N SER A 253 -4.97 -21.87 8.72
CA SER A 253 -3.60 -21.38 8.80
C SER A 253 -3.00 -21.43 10.19
N ARG A 254 -3.80 -21.66 11.23
CA ARG A 254 -3.38 -21.55 12.64
C ARG A 254 -2.78 -20.18 12.94
N ALA A 255 -3.36 -19.13 12.34
CA ALA A 255 -2.87 -17.76 12.50
C ALA A 255 -2.90 -17.34 13.97
N THR A 256 -1.86 -16.62 14.39
CA THR A 256 -1.73 -16.03 15.73
C THR A 256 -1.78 -14.51 15.70
N VAL A 257 -1.49 -13.92 14.54
CA VAL A 257 -1.50 -12.49 14.28
C VAL A 257 -2.19 -12.23 12.95
N LEU A 258 -2.98 -11.16 12.90
CA LEU A 258 -3.65 -10.70 11.68
C LEU A 258 -3.17 -9.31 11.29
N HIS A 259 -2.96 -9.07 9.99
CA HIS A 259 -2.85 -7.72 9.46
C HIS A 259 -4.15 -7.34 8.75
N TYR A 260 -4.63 -6.13 8.98
CA TYR A 260 -5.92 -5.68 8.46
C TYR A 260 -5.88 -4.22 7.94
N LEU A 261 -6.90 -3.86 7.21
CA LEU A 261 -7.33 -2.49 6.94
C LEU A 261 -8.75 -2.31 7.47
N GLY A 262 -9.12 -1.10 7.87
CA GLY A 262 -10.38 -0.81 8.55
C GLY A 262 -11.64 -1.25 7.82
N VAL A 263 -11.59 -1.40 6.50
CA VAL A 263 -12.68 -1.99 5.69
C VAL A 263 -12.96 -3.46 6.05
N MET A 264 -11.95 -4.22 6.46
CA MET A 264 -12.12 -5.65 6.77
C MET A 264 -12.98 -5.87 8.02
N PRO A 265 -12.71 -5.24 9.19
CA PRO A 265 -13.61 -5.30 10.34
C PRO A 265 -15.04 -4.89 10.00
N ALA A 266 -15.22 -3.82 9.22
CA ALA A 266 -16.55 -3.36 8.83
C ALA A 266 -17.33 -4.39 8.00
N ILE A 267 -16.65 -5.12 7.12
CA ILE A 267 -17.28 -6.20 6.33
C ILE A 267 -17.58 -7.41 7.21
N LEU A 268 -16.64 -7.83 8.07
CA LEU A 268 -16.81 -9.00 8.94
C LEU A 268 -17.95 -8.82 9.96
N MET A 269 -18.15 -7.59 10.45
CA MET A 269 -19.23 -7.26 11.38
C MET A 269 -20.64 -7.34 10.74
N LYS A 270 -20.75 -7.35 9.40
CA LYS A 270 -22.06 -7.51 8.70
C LYS A 270 -22.58 -8.95 8.71
N ALA A 271 -21.71 -9.94 8.96
CA ALA A 271 -22.14 -11.32 9.05
C ALA A 271 -22.91 -11.57 10.36
N GLU A 272 -23.92 -12.43 10.30
CA GLU A 272 -24.66 -12.84 11.50
C GLU A 272 -23.72 -13.48 12.53
N PRO A 273 -23.89 -13.17 13.84
CA PRO A 273 -23.09 -13.77 14.90
C PRO A 273 -23.27 -15.30 14.95
N THR A 274 -22.16 -15.99 15.19
CA THR A 274 -22.12 -17.46 15.34
C THR A 274 -21.38 -17.89 16.62
N PRO A 275 -21.62 -19.10 17.14
CA PRO A 275 -20.86 -19.61 18.28
C PRO A 275 -19.35 -19.74 18.00
N GLN A 276 -18.95 -19.77 16.72
CA GLN A 276 -17.56 -19.88 16.28
C GLN A 276 -16.86 -18.55 16.07
N ASP A 277 -17.50 -17.43 16.41
CA ASP A 277 -16.91 -16.08 16.19
C ASP A 277 -15.67 -15.84 17.05
N LEU A 278 -15.61 -16.36 18.28
CA LEU A 278 -14.43 -16.25 19.12
C LEU A 278 -13.21 -16.92 18.47
N GLN A 279 -12.12 -16.17 18.38
CA GLN A 279 -10.85 -16.60 17.77
C GLN A 279 -9.72 -16.63 18.81
N PRO A 280 -9.71 -17.58 19.75
CA PRO A 280 -8.79 -17.56 20.91
C PRO A 280 -7.32 -17.76 20.53
N ALA A 281 -7.03 -18.24 19.33
CA ALA A 281 -5.66 -18.37 18.83
C ALA A 281 -5.07 -17.03 18.38
N ILE A 282 -5.91 -16.06 18.00
CA ILE A 282 -5.46 -14.74 17.57
C ILE A 282 -5.13 -13.89 18.78
N ARG A 283 -3.91 -13.38 18.80
CA ARG A 283 -3.41 -12.54 19.89
C ARG A 283 -3.75 -11.06 19.68
N PHE A 284 -3.63 -10.60 18.44
CA PHE A 284 -4.00 -9.25 18.03
C PHE A 284 -4.14 -9.14 16.51
N GLY A 285 -4.85 -8.10 16.07
CA GLY A 285 -4.81 -7.59 14.72
C GLY A 285 -3.99 -6.29 14.66
N PHE A 286 -3.12 -6.13 13.67
CA PHE A 286 -2.34 -4.93 13.42
C PHE A 286 -2.83 -4.25 12.13
N GLY A 287 -3.20 -2.99 12.21
CA GLY A 287 -3.68 -2.26 11.04
C GLY A 287 -4.03 -0.82 11.34
N ALA A 288 -4.93 -0.25 10.54
CA ALA A 288 -5.39 1.12 10.69
C ALA A 288 -6.80 1.34 10.13
N GLY A 289 -7.49 2.36 10.65
CA GLY A 289 -8.71 2.89 10.07
C GLY A 289 -9.97 2.11 10.44
N VAL A 290 -10.02 1.48 11.60
CA VAL A 290 -11.25 0.84 12.10
C VAL A 290 -12.33 1.90 12.35
N ASP A 291 -13.55 1.65 11.89
CA ASP A 291 -14.70 2.50 12.21
C ASP A 291 -14.89 2.60 13.72
N ARG A 292 -15.02 3.82 14.22
CA ARG A 292 -15.11 4.13 15.66
C ARG A 292 -16.25 3.35 16.35
N LYS A 293 -17.38 3.18 15.66
CA LYS A 293 -18.55 2.49 16.20
C LYS A 293 -18.40 0.98 16.21
N LEU A 294 -17.53 0.44 15.35
CA LEU A 294 -17.32 -0.99 15.20
C LEU A 294 -16.14 -1.53 15.98
N HIS A 295 -15.21 -0.68 16.43
CA HIS A 295 -13.96 -1.12 17.06
C HIS A 295 -14.23 -1.96 18.32
N ALA A 296 -14.88 -1.40 19.35
CA ALA A 296 -15.18 -2.14 20.57
C ALA A 296 -16.13 -3.33 20.36
N PRO A 297 -17.22 -3.23 19.55
CA PRO A 297 -18.05 -4.38 19.21
C PRO A 297 -17.28 -5.51 18.50
N PHE A 298 -16.31 -5.18 17.63
CA PHE A 298 -15.48 -6.18 16.96
C PHE A 298 -14.63 -6.97 17.96
N GLU A 299 -13.92 -6.26 18.84
CA GLU A 299 -13.08 -6.90 19.86
C GLU A 299 -13.91 -7.78 20.81
N ALA A 300 -15.09 -7.31 21.22
CA ALA A 300 -16.00 -8.08 22.06
C ALA A 300 -16.51 -9.35 21.36
N ARG A 301 -16.80 -9.27 20.05
CA ARG A 301 -17.33 -10.40 19.28
C ARG A 301 -16.26 -11.45 18.97
N PHE A 302 -15.07 -11.04 18.55
CA PHE A 302 -14.03 -11.95 18.06
C PHE A 302 -12.94 -12.27 19.08
N GLY A 303 -12.89 -11.57 20.20
CA GLY A 303 -12.10 -11.92 21.39
C GLY A 303 -10.62 -11.55 21.32
N PHE A 304 -10.21 -10.63 20.44
CA PHE A 304 -8.84 -10.14 20.34
C PHE A 304 -8.79 -8.63 20.01
N PRO A 305 -7.72 -7.92 20.41
CA PRO A 305 -7.58 -6.49 20.16
C PRO A 305 -7.22 -6.19 18.70
N LEU A 306 -7.79 -5.11 18.15
CA LEU A 306 -7.35 -4.45 16.93
C LEU A 306 -6.46 -3.27 17.30
N LEU A 307 -5.18 -3.34 16.96
CA LEU A 307 -4.20 -2.31 17.26
C LEU A 307 -4.14 -1.32 16.11
N GLU A 308 -4.58 -0.09 16.35
CA GLU A 308 -4.51 1.01 15.40
C GLU A 308 -3.08 1.54 15.32
N ALA A 309 -2.50 1.54 14.12
CA ALA A 309 -1.17 2.05 13.85
C ALA A 309 -1.22 3.19 12.82
N TRP A 310 -0.29 4.12 12.94
CA TRP A 310 -0.04 5.17 11.97
C TRP A 310 1.36 5.02 11.41
N ALA A 311 1.47 4.98 10.10
CA ALA A 311 2.71 5.03 9.33
C ALA A 311 2.42 5.40 7.87
N MET A 312 3.44 5.82 7.14
CA MET A 312 3.41 6.10 5.70
C MET A 312 4.54 5.33 5.01
N THR A 313 4.47 5.18 3.69
CA THR A 313 5.58 4.60 2.92
C THR A 313 6.86 5.42 3.11
N GLU A 314 6.73 6.72 3.22
CA GLU A 314 7.85 7.63 3.43
C GLU A 314 8.47 7.52 4.82
N THR A 315 7.67 7.27 5.85
CA THR A 315 8.17 7.21 7.24
C THR A 315 8.70 5.84 7.63
N GLY A 316 8.17 4.76 7.02
CA GLY A 316 8.51 3.41 7.47
C GLY A 316 8.36 3.25 8.98
N ALA A 317 9.30 2.55 9.60
CA ALA A 317 9.41 2.46 11.05
C ALA A 317 10.32 3.53 11.68
N GLY A 318 10.87 4.45 10.88
CA GLY A 318 11.58 5.62 11.40
C GLY A 318 10.66 6.58 12.17
N ALA A 319 9.34 6.55 11.82
CA ALA A 319 8.30 7.17 12.62
C ALA A 319 7.00 6.37 12.45
N VAL A 320 6.84 5.34 13.22
CA VAL A 320 5.60 4.57 13.36
C VAL A 320 5.05 4.77 14.76
N ILE A 321 3.74 4.93 14.87
CA ILE A 321 3.05 5.13 16.15
C ILE A 321 1.89 4.14 16.19
N ILE A 322 1.71 3.46 17.33
CA ILE A 322 0.71 2.40 17.48
C ILE A 322 0.09 2.44 18.87
N ALA A 323 -1.21 2.20 18.94
CA ALA A 323 -1.94 2.02 20.21
C ALA A 323 -1.63 0.63 20.82
N ASN A 324 -0.40 0.45 21.32
CA ASN A 324 0.16 -0.84 21.75
C ASN A 324 0.05 -1.08 23.27
N HIS A 325 -0.41 -0.09 24.03
CA HIS A 325 -0.55 -0.15 25.49
C HIS A 325 -1.91 0.38 25.92
N GLU A 326 -2.45 -0.14 27.02
CA GLU A 326 -3.68 0.40 27.60
C GLU A 326 -3.38 1.71 28.37
N PRO A 327 -4.26 2.71 28.29
CA PRO A 327 -5.54 2.73 27.57
C PRO A 327 -5.34 3.02 26.07
N ARG A 328 -5.88 2.15 25.17
CA ARG A 328 -5.81 2.33 23.72
C ARG A 328 -6.82 3.33 23.15
N HIS A 329 -7.76 3.79 23.97
CA HIS A 329 -8.87 4.66 23.56
C HIS A 329 -9.67 4.08 22.38
N VAL A 330 -10.05 2.80 22.51
CA VAL A 330 -10.81 2.05 21.52
C VAL A 330 -12.03 2.83 21.01
N GLY A 331 -12.24 2.88 19.70
CA GLY A 331 -13.37 3.59 19.09
C GLY A 331 -13.21 5.11 18.99
N THR A 332 -11.99 5.65 19.15
CA THR A 332 -11.74 7.11 19.07
C THR A 332 -10.83 7.53 17.92
N SER A 333 -10.39 6.59 17.07
CA SER A 333 -9.33 6.76 16.06
C SER A 333 -7.99 7.18 16.69
N SER A 334 -7.75 6.79 17.95
CA SER A 334 -6.43 6.92 18.57
C SER A 334 -5.50 5.86 17.97
N PHE A 335 -4.31 6.28 17.59
CA PHE A 335 -3.22 5.41 17.20
C PHE A 335 -2.08 5.41 18.21
N GLY A 336 -2.37 5.74 19.47
CA GLY A 336 -1.41 5.72 20.57
C GLY A 336 -0.66 7.04 20.76
N SER A 337 0.50 6.98 21.35
CA SER A 337 1.43 8.10 21.60
C SER A 337 2.81 7.76 21.03
N GLU A 338 3.64 8.79 20.86
CA GLU A 338 5.02 8.59 20.42
C GLU A 338 5.83 7.73 21.40
N GLU A 339 6.64 6.83 20.85
CA GLU A 339 7.63 6.06 21.59
C GLU A 339 8.98 6.78 21.65
N ALA A 340 9.94 6.26 22.41
CA ALA A 340 11.22 6.93 22.69
C ALA A 340 12.08 7.21 21.45
N ASP A 341 11.90 6.47 20.37
CA ASP A 341 12.65 6.60 19.12
C ASP A 341 11.95 7.52 18.09
N VAL A 342 10.76 8.07 18.41
CA VAL A 342 9.98 8.95 17.54
C VAL A 342 9.78 10.31 18.20
N GLN A 343 10.06 11.38 17.47
CA GLN A 343 9.68 12.73 17.87
C GLN A 343 8.49 13.22 17.06
N VAL A 344 7.53 13.84 17.73
CA VAL A 344 6.28 14.34 17.15
C VAL A 344 6.12 15.82 17.45
N ARG A 345 5.75 16.59 16.42
CA ARG A 345 5.18 17.94 16.54
C ARG A 345 3.81 17.98 15.88
N ILE A 346 2.92 18.79 16.43
CA ILE A 346 1.64 19.11 15.80
C ILE A 346 1.63 20.61 15.61
N VAL A 347 1.47 21.06 14.36
CA VAL A 347 1.54 22.48 14.00
C VAL A 347 0.26 22.96 13.34
N THR A 348 -0.17 24.15 13.67
CA THR A 348 -1.31 24.82 13.02
C THR A 348 -0.94 25.23 11.57
N ASP A 349 -1.90 25.74 10.80
CA ASP A 349 -1.64 26.26 9.45
C ASP A 349 -0.71 27.49 9.46
N ALA A 350 -0.56 28.16 10.60
CA ALA A 350 0.41 29.25 10.79
C ALA A 350 1.83 28.76 11.10
N GLY A 351 2.03 27.43 11.24
CA GLY A 351 3.32 26.83 11.62
C GLY A 351 3.62 26.85 13.13
N GLU A 352 2.68 27.34 13.95
CA GLU A 352 2.82 27.40 15.40
C GLU A 352 2.44 26.06 16.05
N PRO A 353 3.01 25.71 17.22
CA PRO A 353 2.61 24.53 17.96
C PRO A 353 1.11 24.55 18.29
N ALA A 354 0.38 23.49 17.94
CA ALA A 354 -1.02 23.32 18.28
C ALA A 354 -1.19 23.06 19.79
N ALA A 355 -2.22 23.65 20.39
CA ALA A 355 -2.59 23.39 21.78
C ALA A 355 -3.14 21.96 21.96
N ILE A 356 -3.19 21.48 23.22
CA ILE A 356 -3.84 20.21 23.55
C ILE A 356 -5.31 20.24 23.08
N GLY A 357 -5.72 19.23 22.33
CA GLY A 357 -7.05 19.12 21.71
C GLY A 357 -7.23 19.91 20.41
N GLU A 358 -6.30 20.79 20.06
CA GLU A 358 -6.34 21.54 18.80
C GLU A 358 -5.82 20.67 17.63
N PRO A 359 -6.55 20.61 16.50
CA PRO A 359 -6.06 19.92 15.31
C PRO A 359 -4.91 20.67 14.63
N GLY A 360 -3.91 19.93 14.16
CA GLY A 360 -2.79 20.48 13.39
C GLY A 360 -2.11 19.41 12.54
N GLU A 361 -1.20 19.82 11.67
CA GLU A 361 -0.40 18.90 10.86
C GLU A 361 0.57 18.12 11.73
N LEU A 362 0.58 16.80 11.57
CA LEU A 362 1.55 15.91 12.20
C LEU A 362 2.90 16.03 11.50
N LEU A 363 3.91 16.44 12.24
CA LEU A 363 5.31 16.41 11.82
C LEU A 363 6.04 15.35 12.64
N VAL A 364 6.87 14.55 11.97
CA VAL A 364 7.59 13.44 12.62
C VAL A 364 9.05 13.41 12.21
N ARG A 365 9.88 12.82 13.07
CA ARG A 365 11.25 12.43 12.76
C ARG A 365 11.74 11.36 13.72
N HIS A 366 12.79 10.64 13.37
CA HIS A 366 13.48 9.75 14.30
C HIS A 366 14.18 10.57 15.40
N ALA A 367 14.15 10.06 16.64
CA ALA A 367 14.71 10.75 17.80
C ALA A 367 16.23 10.63 17.94
N GLY A 368 16.89 9.73 17.17
CA GLY A 368 18.34 9.53 17.19
C GLY A 368 19.12 10.64 16.49
N GLU A 369 20.44 10.43 16.36
CA GLU A 369 21.35 11.39 15.68
C GLU A 369 20.96 11.64 14.21
N ASP A 370 20.48 10.60 13.49
CA ASP A 370 19.96 10.73 12.14
C ASP A 370 18.42 10.85 12.17
N PRO A 371 17.86 12.06 11.98
CA PRO A 371 16.41 12.27 12.01
C PRO A 371 15.66 11.55 10.88
N ARG A 372 16.39 11.06 9.86
CA ARG A 372 15.86 10.28 8.73
C ARG A 372 16.08 8.77 8.86
N TYR A 373 16.59 8.30 10.01
CA TYR A 373 16.83 6.89 10.22
C TYR A 373 15.53 6.07 10.11
N GLY A 374 15.55 5.03 9.27
CA GLY A 374 14.37 4.19 9.04
C GLY A 374 13.30 4.78 8.10
N PHE A 375 13.48 6.02 7.63
CA PHE A 375 12.65 6.62 6.59
C PHE A 375 13.10 6.21 5.19
N PHE A 376 12.33 6.59 4.18
CA PHE A 376 12.74 6.49 2.78
C PHE A 376 13.98 7.36 2.49
N ALA A 377 14.73 7.01 1.46
CA ALA A 377 15.90 7.82 1.06
C ALA A 377 15.51 9.11 0.30
N GLY A 378 14.30 9.13 -0.27
CA GLY A 378 13.75 10.25 -1.03
C GLY A 378 12.85 9.78 -2.16
N TYR A 379 12.28 10.73 -2.88
CA TYR A 379 11.51 10.45 -4.10
C TYR A 379 12.43 10.34 -5.31
N LEU A 380 12.26 9.28 -6.09
CA LEU A 380 13.02 9.06 -7.32
C LEU A 380 12.83 10.24 -8.27
N LYS A 381 13.94 10.84 -8.74
CA LYS A 381 13.97 11.96 -9.71
C LYS A 381 13.18 13.21 -9.26
N ASP A 382 12.85 13.33 -7.97
CA ASP A 382 12.09 14.45 -7.43
C ASP A 382 12.71 14.95 -6.11
N LYS A 383 13.89 15.56 -6.25
CA LYS A 383 14.61 16.15 -5.12
C LYS A 383 13.81 17.28 -4.47
N ALA A 384 13.12 18.10 -5.28
CA ALA A 384 12.33 19.21 -4.77
C ALA A 384 11.21 18.76 -3.83
N ALA A 385 10.44 17.72 -4.22
CA ALA A 385 9.43 17.15 -3.34
C ALA A 385 10.04 16.45 -2.11
N THR A 386 11.25 15.90 -2.22
CA THR A 386 11.95 15.31 -1.07
C THR A 386 12.35 16.41 -0.08
N ASP A 387 12.91 17.53 -0.56
CA ASP A 387 13.31 18.66 0.28
C ASP A 387 12.08 19.33 0.92
N GLU A 388 10.98 19.51 0.18
CA GLU A 388 9.70 20.04 0.71
C GLU A 388 9.16 19.13 1.84
N ALA A 389 9.18 17.80 1.64
CA ALA A 389 8.70 16.87 2.65
C ALA A 389 9.54 16.90 3.95
N TRP A 390 10.79 17.37 3.90
CA TRP A 390 11.71 17.49 5.04
C TRP A 390 12.01 18.93 5.44
N GLU A 391 11.11 19.86 5.14
CA GLU A 391 11.29 21.27 5.49
C GLU A 391 11.50 21.43 7.01
N GLY A 392 12.43 22.30 7.39
CA GLY A 392 12.75 22.56 8.81
C GLY A 392 13.33 21.37 9.59
N GLY A 393 13.77 20.30 8.91
CA GLY A 393 14.34 19.09 9.55
C GLY A 393 13.29 18.17 10.19
N TRP A 394 12.03 18.32 9.77
CA TRP A 394 10.90 17.47 10.14
C TRP A 394 10.23 16.93 8.90
N PHE A 395 9.74 15.70 8.97
CA PHE A 395 8.94 15.14 7.89
C PHE A 395 7.50 15.64 8.00
N HIS A 396 7.04 16.34 6.97
CA HIS A 396 5.69 16.86 6.83
C HIS A 396 4.76 15.75 6.29
N THR A 397 3.91 15.22 7.16
CA THR A 397 3.08 14.05 6.83
C THR A 397 1.87 14.41 5.97
N GLY A 398 1.39 15.65 6.07
CA GLY A 398 0.12 16.07 5.49
C GLY A 398 -1.11 15.44 6.17
N ASP A 399 -0.94 14.74 7.29
CA ASP A 399 -2.03 14.22 8.11
C ASP A 399 -2.35 15.18 9.25
N ILE A 400 -3.63 15.48 9.45
CA ILE A 400 -4.12 16.32 10.54
C ILE A 400 -4.48 15.42 11.72
N VAL A 401 -3.86 15.70 12.84
CA VAL A 401 -4.07 14.97 14.09
C VAL A 401 -4.31 15.94 15.24
N ARG A 402 -4.72 15.44 16.38
CA ARG A 402 -4.72 16.20 17.64
C ARG A 402 -4.11 15.38 18.76
N ARG A 403 -3.47 16.04 19.70
CA ARG A 403 -2.94 15.45 20.93
C ARG A 403 -3.96 15.62 22.04
N GLU A 404 -4.30 14.54 22.71
CA GLU A 404 -5.16 14.58 23.89
C GLU A 404 -4.35 14.92 25.15
N SER A 405 -5.05 15.21 26.26
CA SER A 405 -4.41 15.62 27.52
C SER A 405 -3.52 14.54 28.15
N ASP A 406 -3.75 13.28 27.82
CA ASP A 406 -2.96 12.12 28.26
C ASP A 406 -1.81 11.76 27.30
N GLY A 407 -1.60 12.57 26.25
CA GLY A 407 -0.56 12.38 25.23
C GLY A 407 -0.98 11.54 24.02
N ALA A 408 -2.14 10.88 24.05
CA ALA A 408 -2.64 10.08 22.94
C ALA A 408 -2.88 10.93 21.70
N LEU A 409 -2.48 10.40 20.54
CA LEU A 409 -2.69 11.03 19.24
C LEU A 409 -3.93 10.45 18.57
N ARG A 410 -4.77 11.32 18.03
CA ARG A 410 -5.97 10.92 17.28
C ARG A 410 -5.92 11.47 15.86
N PHE A 411 -6.20 10.60 14.93
CA PHE A 411 -6.34 10.98 13.53
C PHE A 411 -7.63 11.81 13.34
N VAL A 412 -7.50 12.93 12.65
CA VAL A 412 -8.62 13.84 12.31
C VAL A 412 -8.93 13.75 10.83
N ASP A 413 -7.93 14.03 9.96
CA ASP A 413 -8.12 14.07 8.50
C ASP A 413 -6.77 14.11 7.77
N ARG A 414 -6.81 14.17 6.44
CA ARG A 414 -5.66 14.51 5.60
C ARG A 414 -5.72 15.95 5.11
N LYS A 415 -4.59 16.65 5.18
CA LYS A 415 -4.46 18.02 4.66
C LYS A 415 -4.67 18.08 3.14
N LYS A 416 -4.26 17.03 2.44
CA LYS A 416 -4.46 16.85 0.99
C LYS A 416 -5.45 15.71 0.74
N ASN A 417 -6.46 15.96 -0.08
CA ASN A 417 -7.56 15.02 -0.35
C ASN A 417 -7.08 13.78 -1.11
N VAL A 418 -6.60 12.78 -0.40
CA VAL A 418 -6.42 11.44 -0.90
C VAL A 418 -7.70 10.67 -0.60
N ILE A 419 -8.31 10.08 -1.62
CA ILE A 419 -9.51 9.25 -1.49
C ILE A 419 -9.05 7.86 -1.08
N ARG A 420 -9.51 7.37 0.09
CA ARG A 420 -9.16 6.05 0.61
C ARG A 420 -10.25 5.05 0.30
N ARG A 421 -10.06 4.26 -0.75
CA ARG A 421 -11.02 3.25 -1.17
C ARG A 421 -10.48 1.85 -1.00
N SER A 422 -11.07 1.07 -0.08
CA SER A 422 -10.72 -0.36 0.15
C SER A 422 -9.20 -0.60 0.34
N GLY A 423 -8.50 0.34 0.99
CA GLY A 423 -7.06 0.26 1.23
C GLY A 423 -6.19 0.91 0.17
N GLU A 424 -6.75 1.27 -0.98
CA GLU A 424 -6.05 2.00 -2.02
C GLU A 424 -6.11 3.51 -1.76
N ASN A 425 -4.98 4.19 -1.93
CA ASN A 425 -4.88 5.63 -1.88
C ASN A 425 -4.99 6.20 -3.29
N ILE A 426 -6.05 6.95 -3.56
CA ILE A 426 -6.34 7.50 -4.88
C ILE A 426 -6.11 9.00 -4.87
N SER A 427 -5.26 9.48 -5.77
CA SER A 427 -5.08 10.92 -5.99
C SER A 427 -6.25 11.48 -6.76
N ALA A 428 -6.99 12.42 -6.15
CA ALA A 428 -8.06 13.14 -6.86
C ALA A 428 -7.53 13.82 -8.13
N VAL A 429 -6.33 14.40 -8.06
CA VAL A 429 -5.69 15.11 -9.19
C VAL A 429 -5.31 14.14 -10.33
N GLU A 430 -4.88 12.92 -10.03
CA GLU A 430 -4.61 11.89 -11.04
C GLU A 430 -5.89 11.56 -11.82
N VAL A 431 -6.98 11.34 -11.11
CA VAL A 431 -8.29 11.02 -11.73
C VAL A 431 -8.79 12.22 -12.54
N GLU A 432 -8.71 13.43 -12.01
CA GLU A 432 -9.07 14.66 -12.73
C GLU A 432 -8.31 14.81 -14.04
N SER A 433 -6.99 14.58 -14.02
CA SER A 433 -6.13 14.70 -15.20
C SER A 433 -6.54 13.76 -16.33
N VAL A 434 -7.03 12.58 -16.00
CA VAL A 434 -7.54 11.61 -16.98
C VAL A 434 -8.94 12.01 -17.46
N LEU A 435 -9.83 12.40 -16.56
CA LEU A 435 -11.20 12.78 -16.92
C LEU A 435 -11.23 14.05 -17.79
N MET A 436 -10.33 14.99 -17.58
CA MET A 436 -10.19 16.21 -18.42
C MET A 436 -9.86 15.92 -19.89
N GLN A 437 -9.37 14.72 -20.22
CA GLN A 437 -9.10 14.31 -21.61
C GLN A 437 -10.35 13.80 -22.33
N HIS A 438 -11.44 13.59 -21.61
CA HIS A 438 -12.68 13.09 -22.21
C HIS A 438 -13.45 14.21 -22.94
N PRO A 439 -13.92 14.02 -24.19
CA PRO A 439 -14.54 15.09 -24.99
C PRO A 439 -15.78 15.76 -24.39
N LEU A 440 -16.49 15.08 -23.50
CA LEU A 440 -17.68 15.63 -22.84
C LEU A 440 -17.34 16.47 -21.61
N VAL A 441 -16.09 16.52 -21.15
CA VAL A 441 -15.65 17.14 -19.91
C VAL A 441 -14.99 18.49 -20.18
N LYS A 442 -15.66 19.57 -19.81
CA LYS A 442 -15.12 20.93 -19.84
C LYS A 442 -14.26 21.24 -18.64
N ALA A 443 -14.69 20.80 -17.45
CA ALA A 443 -13.94 20.90 -16.21
C ALA A 443 -14.40 19.77 -15.26
N VAL A 444 -13.49 19.32 -14.37
CA VAL A 444 -13.82 18.29 -13.39
C VAL A 444 -13.09 18.54 -12.08
N ALA A 445 -13.77 18.26 -10.98
CA ALA A 445 -13.18 18.14 -9.66
C ALA A 445 -13.56 16.77 -9.07
N VAL A 446 -12.57 16.09 -8.49
CA VAL A 446 -12.76 14.77 -7.89
C VAL A 446 -12.65 14.90 -6.38
N ALA A 447 -13.56 14.27 -5.67
CA ALA A 447 -13.61 14.27 -4.21
C ALA A 447 -13.98 12.89 -3.66
N ALA A 448 -13.64 12.68 -2.38
CA ALA A 448 -14.12 11.54 -1.63
C ALA A 448 -15.59 11.73 -1.24
N VAL A 449 -16.37 10.67 -1.34
CA VAL A 449 -17.68 10.57 -0.66
C VAL A 449 -17.64 9.34 0.25
N PRO A 450 -18.22 9.43 1.46
CA PRO A 450 -18.22 8.30 2.39
C PRO A 450 -18.94 7.08 1.79
N ASP A 451 -18.28 5.92 1.83
CA ASP A 451 -18.88 4.63 1.50
C ASP A 451 -18.84 3.73 2.74
N PRO A 452 -20.01 3.18 3.18
CA PRO A 452 -20.09 2.43 4.43
C PRO A 452 -19.33 1.11 4.42
N VAL A 453 -18.88 0.66 3.26
CA VAL A 453 -18.14 -0.62 3.08
C VAL A 453 -16.68 -0.37 2.74
N ARG A 454 -16.41 0.65 1.93
CA ARG A 454 -15.08 0.85 1.32
C ARG A 454 -14.27 1.97 1.96
N GLY A 455 -14.83 2.69 2.93
CA GLY A 455 -14.30 3.91 3.51
C GLY A 455 -14.72 5.11 2.68
N ASP A 456 -14.08 5.32 1.53
CA ASP A 456 -14.48 6.32 0.56
C ASP A 456 -14.87 5.69 -0.78
N GLU A 457 -15.65 6.43 -1.56
CA GLU A 457 -15.83 6.21 -2.99
C GLU A 457 -15.45 7.48 -3.76
N VAL A 458 -15.04 7.30 -5.02
CA VAL A 458 -14.63 8.39 -5.91
C VAL A 458 -15.85 9.06 -6.50
N LEU A 459 -16.03 10.35 -6.25
CA LEU A 459 -17.03 11.20 -6.91
C LEU A 459 -16.32 12.14 -7.89
N ALA A 460 -16.77 12.18 -9.13
CA ALA A 460 -16.41 13.18 -10.12
C ALA A 460 -17.53 14.24 -10.26
N CYS A 461 -17.21 15.49 -9.94
CA CYS A 461 -18.06 16.63 -10.25
C CYS A 461 -17.67 17.19 -11.61
N VAL A 462 -18.47 16.98 -12.62
CA VAL A 462 -18.21 17.30 -14.01
C VAL A 462 -18.99 18.52 -14.45
N VAL A 463 -18.30 19.53 -14.97
CA VAL A 463 -18.90 20.58 -15.81
C VAL A 463 -18.84 20.05 -17.23
N PRO A 464 -19.98 19.73 -17.86
CA PRO A 464 -19.98 19.18 -19.22
C PRO A 464 -19.74 20.27 -20.27
N GLU A 465 -19.19 19.90 -21.45
CA GLU A 465 -19.09 20.82 -22.60
C GLU A 465 -20.48 21.27 -23.08
N ALA A 466 -21.46 20.39 -23.07
CA ALA A 466 -22.87 20.70 -23.31
C ALA A 466 -23.73 20.01 -22.24
N PRO A 467 -24.68 20.70 -21.61
CA PRO A 467 -25.58 20.11 -20.62
C PRO A 467 -26.34 18.91 -21.21
N PRO A 468 -26.39 17.75 -20.49
CA PRO A 468 -27.24 16.63 -20.91
C PRO A 468 -28.71 17.06 -21.05
N ALA A 469 -29.36 16.61 -22.11
CA ALA A 469 -30.75 17.03 -22.43
C ALA A 469 -31.77 16.49 -21.43
N ASP A 470 -31.57 15.29 -20.93
CA ASP A 470 -32.44 14.57 -19.99
C ASP A 470 -31.68 13.57 -19.13
N ALA A 471 -32.39 12.81 -18.31
CA ALA A 471 -31.80 11.81 -17.41
C ALA A 471 -31.10 10.67 -18.15
N ASP A 472 -31.60 10.25 -19.29
CA ASP A 472 -31.01 9.16 -20.08
C ASP A 472 -29.70 9.61 -20.74
N ALA A 473 -29.67 10.82 -21.31
CA ALA A 473 -28.47 11.45 -21.85
C ALA A 473 -27.41 11.66 -20.74
N MET A 474 -27.83 12.01 -19.52
CA MET A 474 -26.97 12.15 -18.36
C MET A 474 -26.35 10.80 -17.94
N ALA A 475 -27.16 9.74 -17.89
CA ALA A 475 -26.68 8.40 -17.55
C ALA A 475 -25.70 7.88 -18.60
N GLU A 476 -25.93 8.13 -19.89
CA GLU A 476 -25.04 7.75 -20.98
C GLU A 476 -23.72 8.51 -20.94
N ALA A 477 -23.76 9.84 -20.72
CA ALA A 477 -22.56 10.65 -20.55
C ALA A 477 -21.71 10.18 -19.36
N ALA A 478 -22.34 9.90 -18.20
CA ALA A 478 -21.66 9.35 -17.03
C ALA A 478 -21.01 8.00 -17.33
N ARG A 479 -21.71 7.10 -18.02
CA ARG A 479 -21.19 5.80 -18.45
C ARG A 479 -19.97 5.96 -19.35
N SER A 480 -20.04 6.84 -20.35
CA SER A 480 -18.94 7.12 -21.27
C SER A 480 -17.70 7.63 -20.54
N ILE A 481 -17.85 8.59 -19.62
CA ILE A 481 -16.76 9.17 -18.82
C ILE A 481 -16.11 8.09 -17.95
N VAL A 482 -16.91 7.23 -17.30
CA VAL A 482 -16.38 6.17 -16.43
C VAL A 482 -15.71 5.07 -17.24
N GLN A 483 -16.26 4.69 -18.39
CA GLN A 483 -15.63 3.70 -19.30
C GLN A 483 -14.29 4.23 -19.83
N TRP A 484 -14.21 5.50 -20.19
CA TRP A 484 -12.94 6.17 -20.52
C TRP A 484 -11.93 6.04 -19.36
N SER A 485 -12.35 6.42 -18.16
CA SER A 485 -11.51 6.30 -16.96
C SER A 485 -11.03 4.86 -16.73
N LEU A 486 -11.91 3.87 -16.88
CA LEU A 486 -11.58 2.45 -16.75
C LEU A 486 -10.61 1.94 -17.82
N SER A 487 -10.53 2.60 -18.97
CA SER A 487 -9.54 2.28 -20.01
C SER A 487 -8.15 2.86 -19.72
N GLN A 488 -8.06 3.89 -18.87
CA GLN A 488 -6.83 4.63 -18.59
C GLN A 488 -6.27 4.38 -17.19
N LEU A 489 -7.13 4.08 -16.20
CA LEU A 489 -6.79 3.92 -14.79
C LEU A 489 -7.23 2.56 -14.25
N ALA A 490 -6.61 2.15 -13.16
CA ALA A 490 -7.07 1.00 -12.39
C ALA A 490 -8.53 1.16 -11.96
N TYR A 491 -9.31 0.06 -11.97
CA TYR A 491 -10.76 0.09 -11.75
C TYR A 491 -11.19 0.79 -10.46
N TYR A 492 -10.39 0.70 -9.40
CA TYR A 492 -10.70 1.32 -8.12
C TYR A 492 -10.57 2.85 -8.14
N LYS A 493 -9.78 3.41 -9.08
CA LYS A 493 -9.60 4.87 -9.26
C LYS A 493 -10.73 5.51 -10.06
N ALA A 494 -11.44 4.75 -10.90
CA ALA A 494 -12.55 5.28 -11.68
C ALA A 494 -13.67 5.81 -10.78
N PRO A 495 -14.42 6.85 -11.19
CA PRO A 495 -15.52 7.38 -10.40
C PRO A 495 -16.62 6.33 -10.15
N GLY A 496 -17.04 6.19 -8.88
CA GLY A 496 -18.25 5.46 -8.49
C GLY A 496 -19.50 6.32 -8.57
N TYR A 497 -19.32 7.65 -8.57
CA TYR A 497 -20.38 8.63 -8.79
C TYR A 497 -19.91 9.70 -9.76
N VAL A 498 -20.80 10.11 -10.67
CA VAL A 498 -20.59 11.25 -11.57
C VAL A 498 -21.71 12.24 -11.36
N ALA A 499 -21.38 13.42 -10.85
CA ALA A 499 -22.33 14.52 -10.66
C ALA A 499 -22.09 15.60 -11.71
N PHE A 500 -23.15 15.99 -12.43
CA PHE A 500 -23.09 17.08 -13.39
C PHE A 500 -23.44 18.40 -12.70
N VAL A 501 -22.51 19.36 -12.76
CA VAL A 501 -22.62 20.66 -12.09
C VAL A 501 -22.46 21.80 -13.10
N ASP A 502 -23.06 22.97 -12.80
CA ASP A 502 -22.98 24.13 -13.68
C ASP A 502 -21.60 24.81 -13.59
N SER A 503 -20.97 24.74 -12.40
CA SER A 503 -19.64 25.30 -12.15
C SER A 503 -18.96 24.57 -10.98
N LEU A 504 -17.63 24.64 -10.92
CA LEU A 504 -16.84 24.18 -9.79
C LEU A 504 -16.50 25.34 -8.85
N PRO A 505 -16.35 25.09 -7.55
CA PRO A 505 -15.83 26.11 -6.64
C PRO A 505 -14.34 26.37 -6.97
N LEU A 506 -14.06 27.58 -7.42
CA LEU A 506 -12.72 28.02 -7.82
C LEU A 506 -12.26 29.19 -6.96
N THR A 507 -10.95 29.25 -6.72
CA THR A 507 -10.29 30.44 -6.16
C THR A 507 -10.27 31.57 -7.20
N THR A 508 -9.90 32.78 -6.77
CA THR A 508 -9.68 33.92 -7.68
C THR A 508 -8.60 33.68 -8.74
N THR A 509 -7.75 32.65 -8.53
CA THR A 509 -6.70 32.20 -9.46
C THR A 509 -7.09 30.96 -10.26
N ASN A 510 -8.39 30.64 -10.36
CA ASN A 510 -8.97 29.48 -11.07
C ASN A 510 -8.47 28.11 -10.58
N LYS A 511 -8.07 27.99 -9.32
CA LYS A 511 -7.74 26.71 -8.68
C LYS A 511 -8.97 26.16 -7.95
N ILE A 512 -9.18 24.85 -8.02
CA ILE A 512 -10.28 24.17 -7.32
C ILE A 512 -10.14 24.41 -5.80
N GLN A 513 -11.18 24.92 -5.18
CA GLN A 513 -11.29 25.08 -3.72
C GLN A 513 -11.62 23.73 -3.09
N ARG A 514 -10.59 22.94 -2.76
CA ARG A 514 -10.72 21.57 -2.24
C ARG A 514 -11.59 21.46 -0.98
N GLY A 515 -11.50 22.44 -0.09
CA GLY A 515 -12.31 22.50 1.13
C GLY A 515 -13.81 22.60 0.84
N GLU A 516 -14.21 23.46 -0.12
CA GLU A 516 -15.59 23.60 -0.56
C GLU A 516 -16.06 22.33 -1.29
N MET A 517 -15.21 21.76 -2.16
CA MET A 517 -15.53 20.49 -2.81
C MET A 517 -15.79 19.37 -1.81
N LYS A 518 -14.98 19.26 -0.76
CA LYS A 518 -15.15 18.28 0.31
C LYS A 518 -16.46 18.48 1.08
N ALA A 519 -16.88 19.73 1.29
CA ALA A 519 -18.15 20.04 1.95
C ALA A 519 -19.37 19.72 1.06
N LEU A 520 -19.26 19.94 -0.26
CA LEU A 520 -20.35 19.72 -1.23
C LEU A 520 -20.51 18.24 -1.60
N ALA A 521 -19.42 17.52 -1.77
CA ALA A 521 -19.40 16.16 -2.32
C ALA A 521 -20.33 15.16 -1.61
N PRO A 522 -20.39 15.09 -0.26
CA PRO A 522 -21.26 14.12 0.43
C PRO A 522 -22.75 14.31 0.17
N GLY A 523 -23.17 15.51 -0.22
CA GLY A 523 -24.57 15.84 -0.50
C GLY A 523 -25.01 15.53 -1.94
N LEU A 524 -24.09 15.15 -2.83
CA LEU A 524 -24.41 14.93 -4.25
C LEU A 524 -24.95 13.53 -4.58
N PRO A 525 -24.47 12.42 -4.00
CA PRO A 525 -25.04 11.10 -4.25
C PRO A 525 -26.52 11.05 -3.89
N GLY A 526 -27.33 10.48 -4.81
CA GLY A 526 -28.80 10.41 -4.66
C GLY A 526 -29.55 11.64 -5.14
N THR A 527 -28.90 12.72 -5.58
CA THR A 527 -29.57 13.85 -6.25
C THR A 527 -29.87 13.54 -7.71
N ALA A 528 -30.82 14.26 -8.31
CA ALA A 528 -31.18 14.10 -9.72
C ALA A 528 -30.04 14.42 -10.70
N ARG A 529 -28.98 15.08 -10.25
CA ARG A 529 -27.78 15.44 -11.05
C ARG A 529 -26.61 14.47 -10.86
N CYS A 530 -26.76 13.43 -10.05
CA CYS A 530 -25.69 12.47 -9.74
C CYS A 530 -26.07 11.07 -10.19
N VAL A 531 -25.22 10.48 -11.01
CA VAL A 531 -25.39 9.11 -11.52
C VAL A 531 -24.50 8.16 -10.71
N ASP A 532 -25.10 7.09 -10.19
CA ASP A 532 -24.37 5.98 -9.58
C ASP A 532 -23.78 5.08 -10.68
N THR A 533 -22.46 5.03 -10.72
CA THR A 533 -21.65 4.25 -11.67
C THR A 533 -20.85 3.15 -10.98
N CYS A 534 -21.08 2.88 -9.69
CA CYS A 534 -20.36 1.86 -8.91
C CYS A 534 -20.45 0.46 -9.55
N HIS A 535 -21.58 0.15 -10.20
CA HIS A 535 -21.80 -1.14 -10.89
C HIS A 535 -20.86 -1.37 -12.09
N LEU A 536 -20.27 -0.30 -12.66
CA LEU A 536 -19.31 -0.38 -13.77
C LEU A 536 -17.90 -0.75 -13.28
N LYS A 537 -17.60 -0.52 -12.01
CA LYS A 537 -16.27 -0.74 -11.40
C LYS A 537 -16.09 -2.20 -10.99
N LYS A 538 -16.04 -3.10 -11.97
CA LYS A 538 -15.74 -4.50 -11.72
C LYS A 538 -14.25 -4.74 -11.93
N ARG A 539 -13.62 -5.47 -10.99
CA ARG A 539 -12.31 -6.06 -11.26
C ARG A 539 -12.47 -6.96 -12.48
N PRO A 540 -11.62 -6.88 -13.51
CA PRO A 540 -11.68 -7.81 -14.64
C PRO A 540 -11.68 -9.24 -14.09
N ALA A 541 -12.61 -10.09 -14.58
CA ALA A 541 -12.60 -11.49 -14.25
C ALA A 541 -11.25 -12.09 -14.69
N GLU A 542 -10.61 -12.87 -13.86
CA GLU A 542 -9.43 -13.65 -14.20
C GLU A 542 -9.78 -14.50 -15.44
N GLY A 543 -9.19 -14.20 -16.58
CA GLY A 543 -9.47 -14.89 -17.85
C GLY A 543 -9.70 -14.00 -19.07
N ALA A 544 -9.90 -12.70 -18.93
CA ALA A 544 -10.05 -11.80 -20.09
C ALA A 544 -8.73 -11.49 -20.82
N HIS A 545 -7.62 -12.05 -20.34
CA HIS A 545 -6.28 -11.93 -20.93
C HIS A 545 -5.61 -13.32 -21.05
N ARG A 546 -6.38 -14.37 -21.44
CA ARG A 546 -5.80 -15.64 -21.91
C ARG A 546 -5.47 -15.56 -23.38
#